data_6250dbfe9c78ca70d99be442441de3a7
#
_entry.id   6250dbfe9c78ca70d99be442441de3a7
#
_cell.length_a   1.000
_cell.length_b   1.000
_cell.length_c   1.000
_cell.angle_alpha   90.00
_cell.angle_beta   90.00
_cell.angle_gamma   90.00
#
_symmetry.space_group_name_H-M   'P 1'
#
loop_
_entity.id
_entity.type
_entity.pdbx_description
1 polymer ?
#
loop_
_entity_poly.entity_id
_entity_poly.type
_entity_poly.pdbx_seq_one_letter_code
_entity_poly.pdbx_strand_id
1 'polypeptide(L)'
;MKLNNRRTILVGLAFLSICAFWQMYDNIVPLILTRTFHMNETISGLIMAADNILALFLLPFFGSLSDRTNTKIGKRMPFILFGTGCAIILMNLLPLIENSYYAAPSTAKTVSFVIVLGLLLIAMGTYRSPAVALMPDVTPKPLRSKGNAIINLMGAVGGILYLAITSVLYSQSRLEAIEAAGGRVNYQPLFMIVSAIMFVS
;
A
#
# COMPACT_ATOMS: atom_id res chain seq x y z
N MET A 1 -6.29 13.27 32.32
CA MET A 1 -6.83 12.75 31.05
C MET A 1 -6.18 11.41 30.75
N LYS A 2 -6.96 10.38 30.42
CA LYS A 2 -6.42 9.07 30.00
C LYS A 2 -6.57 8.90 28.50
N LEU A 3 -5.56 8.31 27.84
CA LEU A 3 -5.63 7.95 26.44
C LEU A 3 -6.67 6.84 26.23
N ASN A 4 -7.52 6.95 25.23
CA ASN A 4 -8.42 5.87 24.86
C ASN A 4 -7.64 4.86 23.99
N ASN A 5 -6.98 3.90 24.64
CA ASN A 5 -6.13 2.93 23.97
C ASN A 5 -6.87 2.18 22.84
N ARG A 6 -8.15 1.83 23.04
CA ARG A 6 -8.94 1.12 22.03
C ARG A 6 -9.07 1.93 20.73
N ARG A 7 -9.41 3.22 20.83
CA ARG A 7 -9.50 4.10 19.65
C ARG A 7 -8.14 4.31 19.00
N THR A 8 -7.09 4.49 19.80
CA THR A 8 -5.73 4.68 19.27
C THR A 8 -5.23 3.43 18.55
N ILE A 9 -5.51 2.23 19.05
CA ILE A 9 -5.17 0.96 18.40
C ILE A 9 -5.95 0.82 17.08
N LEU A 10 -7.24 1.13 17.04
CA LEU A 10 -8.03 1.08 15.81
C LEU A 10 -7.47 2.03 14.73
N VAL A 11 -7.07 3.24 15.10
CA VAL A 11 -6.35 4.14 14.17
C VAL A 11 -4.99 3.56 13.78
N GLY A 12 -4.31 2.88 14.71
CA GLY A 12 -3.04 2.20 14.48
C GLY A 12 -3.14 1.06 13.45
N LEU A 13 -4.28 0.37 13.34
CA LEU A 13 -4.49 -0.64 12.30
C LEU A 13 -4.39 -0.05 10.89
N ALA A 14 -4.93 1.16 10.67
CA ALA A 14 -4.74 1.85 9.39
C ALA A 14 -3.26 2.10 9.09
N PHE A 15 -2.45 2.46 10.09
CA PHE A 15 -0.99 2.61 9.92
C PHE A 15 -0.30 1.29 9.64
N LEU A 16 -0.74 0.21 10.29
CA LEU A 16 -0.25 -1.14 10.03
C LEU A 16 -0.43 -1.51 8.56
N SER A 17 -1.64 -1.32 8.02
CA SER A 17 -1.93 -1.65 6.63
C SER A 17 -1.21 -0.73 5.63
N ILE A 18 -1.10 0.57 5.93
CA ILE A 18 -0.32 1.51 5.12
C ILE A 18 1.14 1.06 5.04
N CYS A 19 1.77 0.74 6.17
CA CYS A 19 3.17 0.32 6.17
C CYS A 19 3.38 -1.04 5.50
N ALA A 20 2.47 -2.00 5.67
CA ALA A 20 2.53 -3.28 4.96
C ALA A 20 2.43 -3.08 3.43
N PHE A 21 1.54 -2.18 2.98
CA PHE A 21 1.43 -1.82 1.56
C PHE A 21 2.72 -1.21 1.03
N TRP A 22 3.29 -0.20 1.70
CA TRP A 22 4.50 0.47 1.23
C TRP A 22 5.69 -0.47 1.18
N GLN A 23 5.84 -1.36 2.17
CA GLN A 23 6.87 -2.39 2.13
C GLN A 23 6.72 -3.31 0.91
N MET A 24 5.49 -3.72 0.59
CA MET A 24 5.23 -4.50 -0.62
C MET A 24 5.54 -3.70 -1.88
N TYR A 25 5.07 -2.46 -1.97
CA TYR A 25 5.29 -1.58 -3.11
C TYR A 25 6.78 -1.40 -3.39
N ASP A 26 7.56 -1.00 -2.38
CA ASP A 26 8.98 -0.69 -2.52
C ASP A 26 9.84 -1.92 -2.86
N ASN A 27 9.41 -3.11 -2.46
CA ASN A 27 10.19 -4.34 -2.71
C ASN A 27 9.74 -5.11 -3.95
N ILE A 28 8.45 -5.18 -4.24
CA ILE A 28 7.93 -6.06 -5.30
C ILE A 28 7.74 -5.34 -6.62
N VAL A 29 7.24 -4.09 -6.61
CA VAL A 29 6.99 -3.35 -7.85
C VAL A 29 8.26 -3.16 -8.70
N PRO A 30 9.42 -2.77 -8.14
CA PRO A 30 10.66 -2.69 -8.93
C PRO A 30 11.06 -4.03 -9.53
N LEU A 31 10.88 -5.15 -8.80
CA LEU A 31 11.17 -6.49 -9.32
C LEU A 31 10.27 -6.85 -10.50
N ILE A 32 8.99 -6.51 -10.44
CA ILE A 32 8.05 -6.73 -11.54
C ILE A 32 8.46 -5.88 -12.76
N LEU A 33 8.76 -4.59 -12.56
CA LEU A 33 9.16 -3.70 -13.65
C LEU A 33 10.44 -4.15 -14.36
N THR A 34 11.44 -4.58 -13.60
CA THR A 34 12.75 -4.98 -14.16
C THR A 34 12.77 -6.42 -14.65
N ARG A 35 12.23 -7.38 -13.89
CA ARG A 35 12.32 -8.81 -14.21
C ARG A 35 11.21 -9.29 -15.15
N THR A 36 9.97 -8.78 -14.98
CA THR A 36 8.83 -9.20 -15.80
C THR A 36 8.70 -8.36 -17.06
N PHE A 37 8.70 -7.04 -16.91
CA PHE A 37 8.55 -6.13 -18.05
C PHE A 37 9.88 -5.75 -18.71
N HIS A 38 11.02 -6.25 -18.22
CA HIS A 38 12.37 -6.00 -18.76
C HIS A 38 12.68 -4.51 -18.92
N MET A 39 12.14 -3.67 -18.04
CA MET A 39 12.43 -2.24 -18.07
C MET A 39 13.84 -1.96 -17.56
N ASN A 40 14.47 -0.95 -18.15
CA ASN A 40 15.75 -0.43 -17.65
C ASN A 40 15.56 0.07 -16.20
N GLU A 41 16.59 -0.13 -15.36
CA GLU A 41 16.59 0.32 -13.96
C GLU A 41 16.31 1.82 -13.81
N THR A 42 16.78 2.64 -14.74
CA THR A 42 16.50 4.09 -14.76
C THR A 42 15.01 4.38 -14.93
N ILE A 43 14.34 3.69 -15.87
CA ILE A 43 12.90 3.86 -16.11
C ILE A 43 12.11 3.34 -14.93
N SER A 44 12.49 2.17 -14.39
CA SER A 44 11.89 1.60 -13.19
C SER A 44 12.01 2.56 -12.01
N GLY A 45 13.20 3.12 -11.78
CA GLY A 45 13.44 4.11 -10.74
C GLY A 45 12.63 5.39 -10.92
N LEU A 46 12.44 5.87 -12.16
CA LEU A 46 11.60 7.02 -12.46
C LEU A 46 10.11 6.75 -12.15
N ILE A 47 9.61 5.57 -12.51
CA ILE A 47 8.25 5.13 -12.18
C ILE A 47 8.08 5.04 -10.65
N MET A 48 9.07 4.48 -9.95
CA MET A 48 9.04 4.40 -8.49
C MET A 48 9.11 5.79 -7.82
N ALA A 49 9.85 6.75 -8.39
CA ALA A 49 9.91 8.11 -7.88
C ALA A 49 8.60 8.90 -8.09
N ALA A 50 7.73 8.44 -8.99
CA ALA A 50 6.46 9.10 -9.26
C ALA A 50 5.53 9.13 -8.03
N ASP A 51 5.64 8.15 -7.12
CA ASP A 51 4.88 8.12 -5.85
C ASP A 51 5.21 9.34 -4.99
N ASN A 52 6.48 9.71 -4.87
CA ASN A 52 6.93 10.86 -4.10
C ASN A 52 6.46 12.18 -4.72
N ILE A 53 6.50 12.27 -6.06
CA ILE A 53 5.99 13.44 -6.78
C ILE A 53 4.47 13.57 -6.59
N LEU A 54 3.74 12.47 -6.76
CA LEU A 54 2.29 12.44 -6.54
C LEU A 54 1.94 12.76 -5.08
N ALA A 55 2.68 12.20 -4.11
CA ALA A 55 2.45 12.43 -2.69
C ALA A 55 2.56 13.93 -2.33
N LEU A 56 3.51 14.66 -2.93
CA LEU A 56 3.68 16.09 -2.70
C LEU A 56 2.40 16.90 -2.98
N PHE A 57 1.63 16.50 -3.98
CA PHE A 57 0.38 17.17 -4.36
C PHE A 57 -0.85 16.50 -3.74
N LEU A 58 -0.92 15.18 -3.75
CA LEU A 58 -2.10 14.44 -3.34
C LEU A 58 -2.33 14.48 -1.82
N LEU A 59 -1.27 14.45 -0.99
CA LEU A 59 -1.43 14.46 0.45
C LEU A 59 -2.05 15.76 0.97
N PRO A 60 -1.56 16.97 0.59
CA PRO A 60 -2.21 18.21 0.98
C PRO A 60 -3.61 18.35 0.38
N PHE A 61 -3.79 17.92 -0.88
CA PHE A 61 -5.08 18.00 -1.57
C PHE A 61 -6.15 17.18 -0.84
N PHE A 62 -5.93 15.87 -0.64
CA PHE A 62 -6.90 15.02 0.06
C PHE A 62 -7.01 15.34 1.55
N GLY A 63 -5.95 15.83 2.19
CA GLY A 63 -5.98 16.35 3.54
C GLY A 63 -6.98 17.51 3.66
N SER A 64 -6.82 18.54 2.83
CA SER A 64 -7.69 19.72 2.84
C SER A 64 -9.13 19.40 2.42
N LEU A 65 -9.30 18.50 1.44
CA LEU A 65 -10.60 18.05 0.98
C LEU A 65 -11.36 17.30 2.09
N SER A 66 -10.67 16.42 2.81
CA SER A 66 -11.26 15.69 3.94
C SER A 66 -11.60 16.60 5.12
N ASP A 67 -10.84 17.68 5.34
CA ASP A 67 -11.13 18.65 6.41
C ASP A 67 -12.40 19.46 6.14
N ARG A 68 -12.70 19.74 4.88
CA ARG A 68 -13.90 20.48 4.44
C ARG A 68 -15.15 19.60 4.31
N THR A 69 -14.98 18.31 4.26
CA THR A 69 -16.08 17.35 4.11
C THR A 69 -16.77 17.12 5.45
N ASN A 70 -18.11 17.15 5.47
CA ASN A 70 -18.90 16.85 6.66
C ASN A 70 -19.95 15.79 6.31
N THR A 71 -19.76 14.56 6.82
CA THR A 71 -20.68 13.45 6.59
C THR A 71 -21.15 12.82 7.89
N LYS A 72 -22.24 12.05 7.82
CA LYS A 72 -22.80 11.34 8.98
C LYS A 72 -21.82 10.36 9.64
N ILE A 73 -20.87 9.84 8.88
CA ILE A 73 -19.84 8.89 9.36
C ILE A 73 -18.52 9.58 9.74
N GLY A 74 -18.47 10.92 9.70
CA GLY A 74 -17.30 11.72 10.02
C GLY A 74 -16.63 12.32 8.78
N LYS A 75 -15.65 13.22 9.00
CA LYS A 75 -14.98 13.97 7.93
C LYS A 75 -14.07 13.08 7.06
N ARG A 76 -13.35 12.17 7.68
CA ARG A 76 -12.25 11.40 7.05
C ARG A 76 -12.67 10.01 6.58
N MET A 77 -13.68 9.41 7.22
CA MET A 77 -14.11 8.04 6.94
C MET A 77 -14.50 7.78 5.48
N PRO A 78 -15.22 8.68 4.77
CA PRO A 78 -15.55 8.44 3.36
C PRO A 78 -14.32 8.27 2.48
N PHE A 79 -13.27 9.09 2.71
CA PHE A 79 -12.02 9.00 1.95
C PHE A 79 -11.23 7.75 2.28
N ILE A 80 -11.20 7.36 3.56
CA ILE A 80 -10.54 6.13 4.01
C ILE A 80 -11.22 4.92 3.36
N LEU A 81 -12.55 4.81 3.46
CA LEU A 81 -13.30 3.67 2.89
C LEU A 81 -13.19 3.61 1.37
N PHE A 82 -13.38 4.75 0.69
CA PHE A 82 -13.29 4.80 -0.77
C PHE A 82 -11.87 4.52 -1.25
N GLY A 83 -10.87 5.19 -0.65
CA GLY A 83 -9.46 5.01 -1.01
C GLY A 83 -8.98 3.58 -0.77
N THR A 84 -9.33 2.97 0.37
CA THR A 84 -9.00 1.57 0.67
C THR A 84 -9.68 0.61 -0.30
N GLY A 85 -10.98 0.80 -0.57
CA GLY A 85 -11.71 -0.06 -1.52
C GLY A 85 -11.12 0.00 -2.92
N CYS A 86 -10.83 1.20 -3.45
CA CYS A 86 -10.17 1.36 -4.73
C CYS A 86 -8.75 0.76 -4.73
N ALA A 87 -7.98 0.99 -3.66
CA ALA A 87 -6.62 0.45 -3.55
C ALA A 87 -6.62 -1.09 -3.57
N ILE A 88 -7.52 -1.75 -2.84
CA ILE A 88 -7.65 -3.21 -2.82
C ILE A 88 -7.93 -3.75 -4.22
N ILE A 89 -8.86 -3.14 -4.95
CA ILE A 89 -9.21 -3.57 -6.32
C ILE A 89 -8.01 -3.41 -7.25
N LEU A 90 -7.43 -2.21 -7.29
CA LEU A 90 -6.31 -1.89 -8.18
C LEU A 90 -5.07 -2.71 -7.86
N MET A 91 -4.79 -2.93 -6.58
CA MET A 91 -3.66 -3.74 -6.12
C MET A 91 -3.77 -5.20 -6.59
N ASN A 92 -4.96 -5.78 -6.58
CA ASN A 92 -5.17 -7.14 -7.10
C ASN A 92 -5.19 -7.22 -8.64
N LEU A 93 -5.45 -6.10 -9.32
CA LEU A 93 -5.35 -6.03 -10.78
C LEU A 93 -3.90 -6.12 -11.28
N LEU A 94 -2.93 -5.59 -10.54
CA LEU A 94 -1.51 -5.57 -10.94
C LEU A 94 -0.96 -6.97 -11.24
N PRO A 95 -1.04 -7.97 -10.34
CA PRO A 95 -0.55 -9.31 -10.64
C PRO A 95 -1.35 -10.03 -11.73
N LEU A 96 -2.62 -9.67 -11.95
CA LEU A 96 -3.40 -10.21 -13.07
C LEU A 96 -2.85 -9.70 -14.41
N ILE A 97 -2.51 -8.42 -14.51
CA ILE A 97 -1.88 -7.84 -15.69
C ILE A 97 -0.49 -8.47 -15.92
N GLU A 98 0.31 -8.63 -14.85
CA GLU A 98 1.59 -9.30 -14.90
C GLU A 98 1.46 -10.74 -15.41
N ASN A 99 0.53 -11.52 -14.87
CA ASN A 99 0.25 -12.89 -15.30
C ASN A 99 -0.18 -12.94 -16.77
N SER A 100 -1.01 -11.99 -17.21
CA SER A 100 -1.43 -11.87 -18.61
C SER A 100 -0.26 -11.51 -19.53
N TYR A 101 0.68 -10.67 -19.08
CA TYR A 101 1.87 -10.31 -19.84
C TYR A 101 2.74 -11.55 -20.11
N TYR A 102 2.95 -12.41 -19.13
CA TYR A 102 3.69 -13.66 -19.31
C TYR A 102 3.05 -14.59 -20.35
N ALA A 103 1.72 -14.68 -20.39
CA ALA A 103 1.03 -15.52 -21.36
C ALA A 103 1.19 -15.00 -22.81
N ALA A 104 1.17 -13.69 -22.99
CA ALA A 104 1.34 -13.02 -24.28
C ALA A 104 1.95 -11.63 -24.05
N PRO A 105 3.28 -11.46 -24.19
CA PRO A 105 3.93 -10.17 -24.02
C PRO A 105 3.38 -9.12 -25.00
N SER A 106 3.07 -7.93 -24.47
CA SER A 106 2.56 -6.82 -25.27
C SER A 106 2.85 -5.49 -24.58
N THR A 107 3.28 -4.49 -25.35
CA THR A 107 3.49 -3.12 -24.87
C THR A 107 2.22 -2.53 -24.24
N ALA A 108 1.04 -2.87 -24.77
CA ALA A 108 -0.23 -2.43 -24.19
C ALA A 108 -0.41 -2.90 -22.75
N LYS A 109 0.02 -4.12 -22.42
CA LYS A 109 -0.06 -4.66 -21.02
C LYS A 109 0.93 -3.96 -20.10
N THR A 110 2.12 -3.65 -20.59
CA THR A 110 3.10 -2.86 -19.83
C THR A 110 2.55 -1.47 -19.52
N VAL A 111 1.99 -0.78 -20.52
CA VAL A 111 1.34 0.52 -20.33
C VAL A 111 0.16 0.42 -19.38
N SER A 112 -0.68 -0.62 -19.51
CA SER A 112 -1.81 -0.86 -18.59
C SER A 112 -1.34 -1.06 -17.15
N PHE A 113 -0.24 -1.79 -16.94
CA PHE A 113 0.35 -1.98 -15.60
C PHE A 113 0.76 -0.63 -14.99
N VAL A 114 1.47 0.21 -15.73
CA VAL A 114 1.91 1.54 -15.27
C VAL A 114 0.72 2.46 -14.98
N ILE A 115 -0.33 2.44 -15.81
CA ILE A 115 -1.56 3.21 -15.59
C ILE A 115 -2.25 2.75 -14.31
N VAL A 116 -2.45 1.43 -14.13
CA VAL A 116 -3.09 0.87 -12.92
C VAL A 116 -2.26 1.16 -11.68
N LEU A 117 -0.92 1.11 -11.79
CA LEU A 117 -0.01 1.50 -10.72
C LEU A 117 -0.20 2.98 -10.33
N GLY A 118 -0.26 3.88 -11.31
CA GLY A 118 -0.54 5.30 -11.06
C GLY A 118 -1.89 5.53 -10.39
N LEU A 119 -2.95 4.85 -10.84
CA LEU A 119 -4.27 4.90 -10.20
C LEU A 119 -4.24 4.35 -8.77
N LEU A 120 -3.47 3.29 -8.52
CA LEU A 120 -3.25 2.75 -7.17
C LEU A 120 -2.59 3.77 -6.26
N LEU A 121 -1.59 4.50 -6.72
CA LEU A 121 -0.93 5.55 -5.95
C LEU A 121 -1.90 6.70 -5.61
N ILE A 122 -2.79 7.08 -6.52
CA ILE A 122 -3.85 8.06 -6.26
C ILE A 122 -4.83 7.54 -5.19
N ALA A 123 -5.26 6.29 -5.30
CA ALA A 123 -6.14 5.65 -4.32
C ALA A 123 -5.47 5.59 -2.94
N MET A 124 -4.18 5.25 -2.88
CA MET A 124 -3.39 5.26 -1.64
C MET A 124 -3.22 6.67 -1.07
N GLY A 125 -3.03 7.70 -1.90
CA GLY A 125 -3.01 9.09 -1.47
C GLY A 125 -4.34 9.52 -0.85
N THR A 126 -5.48 9.09 -1.44
CA THR A 126 -6.83 9.32 -0.93
C THR A 126 -7.05 8.66 0.44
N TYR A 127 -6.48 7.49 0.67
CA TYR A 127 -6.55 6.76 1.93
C TYR A 127 -5.58 7.31 2.99
N ARG A 128 -4.29 7.43 2.64
CA ARG A 128 -3.19 7.71 3.57
C ARG A 128 -3.35 9.06 4.26
N SER A 129 -3.65 10.12 3.51
CA SER A 129 -3.71 11.48 4.06
C SER A 129 -4.78 11.63 5.14
N PRO A 130 -6.07 11.25 4.92
CA PRO A 130 -7.09 11.27 5.96
C PRO A 130 -6.81 10.31 7.12
N ALA A 131 -6.21 9.14 6.87
CA ALA A 131 -5.88 8.17 7.92
C ALA A 131 -4.83 8.73 8.90
N VAL A 132 -3.76 9.36 8.37
CA VAL A 132 -2.74 10.02 9.19
C VAL A 132 -3.34 11.15 10.02
N ALA A 133 -4.23 11.94 9.42
CA ALA A 133 -4.84 13.08 10.09
C ALA A 133 -5.94 12.66 11.10
N LEU A 134 -6.42 11.42 11.06
CA LEU A 134 -7.39 10.92 12.02
C LEU A 134 -6.82 10.82 13.44
N MET A 135 -5.54 10.50 13.59
CA MET A 135 -4.90 10.37 14.91
C MET A 135 -4.99 11.65 15.77
N PRO A 136 -4.54 12.84 15.28
CA PRO A 136 -4.68 14.06 16.06
C PRO A 136 -6.13 14.48 16.31
N ASP A 137 -7.10 14.04 15.47
CA ASP A 137 -8.51 14.34 15.66
C ASP A 137 -9.11 13.54 16.83
N VAL A 138 -8.68 12.30 17.05
CA VAL A 138 -9.21 11.44 18.11
C VAL A 138 -8.39 11.51 19.42
N THR A 139 -7.24 12.21 19.40
CA THR A 139 -6.31 12.27 20.54
C THR A 139 -6.23 13.67 21.12
N PRO A 140 -6.52 13.88 22.43
CA PRO A 140 -6.34 15.16 23.09
C PRO A 140 -4.91 15.69 22.96
N LYS A 141 -4.76 17.02 22.78
CA LYS A 141 -3.45 17.69 22.55
C LYS A 141 -2.31 17.17 23.45
N PRO A 142 -2.47 17.08 24.80
CA PRO A 142 -1.36 16.68 25.67
C PRO A 142 -0.96 15.19 25.54
N LEU A 143 -1.80 14.36 24.90
CA LEU A 143 -1.57 12.92 24.72
C LEU A 143 -1.16 12.54 23.28
N ARG A 144 -1.05 13.50 22.38
CA ARG A 144 -0.71 13.26 20.96
C ARG A 144 0.62 12.57 20.77
N SER A 145 1.64 12.90 21.59
CA SER A 145 2.94 12.23 21.54
C SER A 145 2.82 10.74 21.84
N LYS A 146 2.06 10.37 22.90
CA LYS A 146 1.81 8.96 23.22
C LYS A 146 0.99 8.24 22.15
N GLY A 147 -0.05 8.90 21.62
CA GLY A 147 -0.83 8.38 20.51
C GLY A 147 0.04 8.13 19.28
N ASN A 148 0.90 9.07 18.92
CA ASN A 148 1.83 8.95 17.79
C ASN A 148 2.82 7.79 17.97
N ALA A 149 3.33 7.57 19.18
CA ALA A 149 4.18 6.42 19.47
C ALA A 149 3.47 5.07 19.20
N ILE A 150 2.19 4.94 19.61
CA ILE A 150 1.40 3.72 19.38
C ILE A 150 1.16 3.48 17.90
N ILE A 151 0.76 4.49 17.12
CA ILE A 151 0.49 4.31 15.69
C ILE A 151 1.76 4.00 14.90
N ASN A 152 2.89 4.63 15.27
CA ASN A 152 4.18 4.30 14.65
C ASN A 152 4.62 2.87 14.98
N LEU A 153 4.41 2.41 16.22
CA LEU A 153 4.64 1.03 16.60
C LEU A 153 3.77 0.06 15.76
N MET A 154 2.49 0.38 15.59
CA MET A 154 1.59 -0.42 14.74
C MET A 154 2.05 -0.43 13.28
N GLY A 155 2.55 0.70 12.77
CA GLY A 155 3.16 0.77 11.44
C GLY A 155 4.39 -0.13 11.31
N ALA A 156 5.29 -0.12 12.31
CA ALA A 156 6.43 -1.02 12.36
C ALA A 156 6.02 -2.50 12.37
N VAL A 157 4.96 -2.84 13.13
CA VAL A 157 4.38 -4.19 13.12
C VAL A 157 3.88 -4.57 11.72
N GLY A 158 3.27 -3.63 10.98
CA GLY A 158 2.85 -3.85 9.59
C GLY A 158 4.02 -4.18 8.67
N GLY A 159 5.13 -3.47 8.80
CA GLY A 159 6.36 -3.77 8.05
C GLY A 159 6.96 -5.13 8.40
N ILE A 160 7.03 -5.47 9.68
CA ILE A 160 7.52 -6.78 10.16
C ILE A 160 6.60 -7.90 9.65
N LEU A 161 5.29 -7.71 9.71
CA LEU A 161 4.32 -8.69 9.23
C LEU A 161 4.50 -8.95 7.72
N TYR A 162 4.69 -7.90 6.91
CA TYR A 162 5.02 -8.04 5.50
C TYR A 162 6.30 -8.87 5.30
N LEU A 163 7.39 -8.55 6.00
CA LEU A 163 8.66 -9.29 5.89
C LEU A 163 8.50 -10.76 6.29
N ALA A 164 7.76 -11.05 7.37
CA ALA A 164 7.48 -12.42 7.79
C ALA A 164 6.69 -13.20 6.73
N ILE A 165 5.64 -12.60 6.16
CA ILE A 165 4.85 -13.20 5.08
C ILE A 165 5.73 -13.46 3.86
N THR A 166 6.52 -12.49 3.44
CA THR A 166 7.39 -12.60 2.28
C THR A 166 8.46 -13.68 2.47
N SER A 167 9.06 -13.78 3.66
CA SER A 167 10.07 -14.81 3.96
C SER A 167 9.49 -16.24 3.92
N VAL A 168 8.22 -16.41 4.26
CA VAL A 168 7.53 -17.70 4.17
C VAL A 168 7.12 -18.02 2.73
N LEU A 169 6.57 -17.04 1.99
CA LEU A 169 6.13 -17.24 0.60
C LEU A 169 7.28 -17.40 -0.38
N TYR A 170 8.35 -16.62 -0.21
CA TYR A 170 9.48 -16.51 -1.13
C TYR A 170 10.80 -16.84 -0.42
N SER A 171 10.81 -17.94 0.38
CA SER A 171 12.05 -18.44 0.98
C SER A 171 13.07 -18.80 -0.11
N GLN A 172 14.36 -18.68 0.22
CA GLN A 172 15.45 -18.96 -0.71
C GLN A 172 15.29 -20.33 -1.37
N SER A 173 14.98 -21.37 -0.58
CA SER A 173 14.77 -22.73 -1.08
C SER A 173 13.59 -22.85 -2.07
N ARG A 174 12.52 -22.06 -1.89
CA ARG A 174 11.39 -22.03 -2.83
C ARG A 174 11.74 -21.30 -4.13
N LEU A 175 12.49 -20.21 -4.03
CA LEU A 175 12.94 -19.47 -5.21
C LEU A 175 13.88 -20.33 -6.06
N GLU A 176 14.86 -21.01 -5.45
CA GLU A 176 15.76 -21.94 -6.12
C GLU A 176 15.01 -23.13 -6.78
N ALA A 177 13.99 -23.67 -6.10
CA ALA A 177 13.16 -24.72 -6.66
C ALA A 177 12.35 -24.24 -7.88
N ILE A 178 11.82 -23.01 -7.84
CA ILE A 178 11.09 -22.41 -8.97
C ILE A 178 12.04 -22.16 -10.15
N GLU A 179 13.24 -21.64 -9.90
CA GLU A 179 14.26 -21.41 -10.93
C GLU A 179 14.73 -22.73 -11.55
N ALA A 180 15.00 -23.74 -10.74
CA ALA A 180 15.41 -25.08 -11.21
C ALA A 180 14.33 -25.76 -12.07
N ALA A 181 13.06 -25.48 -11.79
CA ALA A 181 11.92 -25.97 -12.59
C ALA A 181 11.65 -25.13 -13.85
N GLY A 182 12.46 -24.10 -14.15
CA GLY A 182 12.20 -23.15 -15.23
C GLY A 182 10.91 -22.34 -15.03
N GLY A 183 10.41 -22.28 -13.79
CA GLY A 183 9.19 -21.58 -13.42
C GLY A 183 9.44 -20.09 -13.16
N ARG A 184 8.35 -19.39 -12.85
CA ARG A 184 8.39 -17.97 -12.48
C ARG A 184 7.87 -17.76 -11.07
N VAL A 185 8.31 -16.69 -10.44
CA VAL A 185 7.76 -16.23 -9.16
C VAL A 185 6.39 -15.61 -9.40
N ASN A 186 5.35 -16.13 -8.73
CA ASN A 186 4.01 -15.56 -8.76
C ASN A 186 3.80 -14.67 -7.53
N TYR A 187 3.61 -13.38 -7.74
CA TYR A 187 3.41 -12.41 -6.66
C TYR A 187 1.94 -12.26 -6.24
N GLN A 188 0.99 -12.84 -6.97
CA GLN A 188 -0.44 -12.73 -6.69
C GLN A 188 -0.84 -13.10 -5.25
N PRO A 189 -0.32 -14.18 -4.63
CA PRO A 189 -0.67 -14.51 -3.24
C PRO A 189 -0.29 -13.40 -2.25
N LEU A 190 0.85 -12.75 -2.46
CA LEU A 190 1.32 -11.66 -1.61
C LEU A 190 0.40 -10.43 -1.71
N PHE A 191 0.03 -10.04 -2.93
CA PHE A 191 -0.92 -8.95 -3.16
C PHE A 191 -2.27 -9.23 -2.51
N MET A 192 -2.77 -10.46 -2.58
CA MET A 192 -4.02 -10.87 -1.94
C MET A 192 -3.94 -10.78 -0.41
N ILE A 193 -2.83 -11.23 0.19
CA ILE A 193 -2.65 -11.19 1.65
C ILE A 193 -2.57 -9.74 2.13
N VAL A 194 -1.79 -8.89 1.46
CA VAL A 194 -1.71 -7.46 1.83
C VAL A 194 -3.06 -6.77 1.65
N SER A 195 -3.82 -7.11 0.58
CA SER A 195 -5.21 -6.65 0.40
C SER A 195 -6.12 -7.07 1.54
N ALA A 196 -6.00 -8.31 2.00
CA ALA A 196 -6.78 -8.83 3.13
C ALA A 196 -6.43 -8.07 4.43
N ILE A 197 -5.15 -7.79 4.67
CA ILE A 197 -4.71 -6.96 5.80
C ILE A 197 -5.34 -5.57 5.71
N MET A 198 -5.32 -4.93 4.54
CA MET A 198 -5.93 -3.62 4.33
C MET A 198 -7.46 -3.64 4.52
N PHE A 199 -8.12 -4.71 4.12
CA PHE A 199 -9.58 -4.85 4.26
C PHE A 199 -10.01 -5.01 5.72
N VAL A 200 -9.22 -5.73 6.54
CA VAL A 200 -9.52 -6.00 7.96
C VAL A 200 -9.11 -4.84 8.87
N SER A 201 -8.19 -3.97 8.45
CA SER A 201 -7.63 -2.85 9.23
C SER A 201 -8.51 -1.63 9.22
#